data_134b0f7430253fed1705d09f3d214b4b
#
_entry.id   134b0f7430253fed1705d09f3d214b4b
#
_cell.length_a   1.000
_cell.length_b   1.000
_cell.length_c   1.000
_cell.angle_alpha   90.00
_cell.angle_beta   90.00
_cell.angle_gamma   90.00
#
_symmetry.space_group_name_H-M   'P 1'
#
loop_
_entity.id
_entity.type
_entity.pdbx_description
1 polymer ?
#
loop_
_entity_poly.entity_id
_entity_poly.type
_entity_poly.pdbx_seq_one_letter_code
_entity_poly.pdbx_strand_id
1 'polypeptide(L)'
;MSPARFEYHTEFAPLTYRVQERGWLLFKQEIQSGTPDIAAFLASTERRARLDELGAQGWELVSVQPVLEGRAQIGAQTAQGNQGWGVGYAVPIGFLLFFKRSIAQSESQ
;
A
#
# COMPACT_ATOMS: atom_id res chain seq x y z
N MET A 1 30.30 14.76 -24.36
CA MET A 1 29.87 13.71 -23.42
C MET A 1 28.40 13.87 -23.09
N SER A 2 27.64 12.83 -23.30
CA SER A 2 26.20 12.89 -23.00
C SER A 2 25.97 12.60 -21.53
N PRO A 3 25.02 13.28 -20.92
CA PRO A 3 24.66 12.95 -19.53
C PRO A 3 24.02 11.57 -19.43
N ALA A 4 24.14 10.97 -18.28
CA ALA A 4 23.45 9.73 -18.01
C ALA A 4 21.94 9.98 -18.07
N ARG A 5 21.23 9.04 -18.64
CA ARG A 5 19.79 9.15 -18.79
C ARG A 5 19.11 7.99 -18.08
N PHE A 6 17.96 8.28 -17.52
CA PHE A 6 17.20 7.30 -16.78
C PHE A 6 15.75 7.31 -17.21
N GLU A 7 15.14 6.18 -17.11
CA GLU A 7 13.68 6.10 -17.19
C GLU A 7 13.13 5.71 -15.82
N TYR A 8 11.87 6.01 -15.59
CA TYR A 8 11.25 5.86 -14.27
C TYR A 8 10.00 5.04 -14.37
N HIS A 9 9.74 4.31 -13.30
CA HIS A 9 8.57 3.46 -13.19
C HIS A 9 8.03 3.57 -11.77
N THR A 10 6.71 3.61 -11.64
CA THR A 10 6.07 3.71 -10.34
C THR A 10 5.05 2.58 -10.20
N GLU A 11 5.09 1.92 -9.05
CA GLU A 11 4.11 0.89 -8.74
C GLU A 11 3.50 1.12 -7.37
N PHE A 12 2.29 0.63 -7.21
CA PHE A 12 1.61 0.65 -5.93
C PHE A 12 1.70 -0.74 -5.28
N ALA A 13 2.14 -0.77 -4.03
CA ALA A 13 2.18 -1.99 -3.24
C ALA A 13 1.14 -1.86 -2.14
N PRO A 14 0.04 -2.59 -2.21
CA PRO A 14 -1.01 -2.49 -1.20
C PRO A 14 -0.57 -3.09 0.12
N LEU A 15 -1.02 -2.48 1.20
CA LEU A 15 -0.78 -2.97 2.54
C LEU A 15 -1.96 -3.85 2.94
N THR A 16 -1.65 -4.98 3.57
CA THR A 16 -2.66 -5.90 4.05
C THR A 16 -2.95 -5.61 5.51
N TYR A 17 -4.22 -5.57 5.86
CA TYR A 17 -4.65 -5.42 7.24
C TYR A 17 -5.14 -6.75 7.76
N ARG A 18 -5.03 -6.93 9.08
CA ARG A 18 -5.54 -8.12 9.72
C ARG A 18 -7.05 -8.15 9.63
N VAL A 19 -7.56 -9.36 9.49
CA VAL A 19 -9.00 -9.58 9.42
C VAL A 19 -9.46 -10.16 10.76
N GLN A 20 -10.54 -9.60 11.28
CA GLN A 20 -11.19 -10.12 12.49
C GLN A 20 -12.50 -10.76 12.11
N GLU A 21 -12.77 -11.92 12.69
CA GLU A 21 -14.06 -12.56 12.54
C GLU A 21 -14.96 -12.11 13.68
N ARG A 22 -16.18 -11.75 13.35
CA ARG A 22 -17.19 -11.40 14.31
C ARG A 22 -18.45 -12.19 14.05
N GLY A 23 -19.17 -12.52 15.13
CA GLY A 23 -20.42 -13.22 15.04
C GLY A 23 -20.31 -14.66 15.47
N TRP A 24 -21.42 -15.37 15.34
CA TRP A 24 -21.52 -16.74 15.76
C TRP A 24 -21.42 -17.68 14.58
N LEU A 25 -21.40 -18.96 14.86
CA LEU A 25 -21.14 -20.01 13.91
C LEU A 25 -21.82 -19.84 12.55
N LEU A 26 -23.05 -19.34 12.54
CA LEU A 26 -23.81 -19.19 11.30
C LEU A 26 -23.75 -17.78 10.72
N PHE A 27 -23.18 -16.83 11.45
CA PHE A 27 -23.21 -15.42 11.06
C PHE A 27 -21.85 -14.78 11.18
N LYS A 28 -20.81 -15.50 10.88
CA LYS A 28 -19.47 -14.95 10.95
C LYS A 28 -19.31 -13.84 9.93
N GLN A 29 -18.78 -12.74 10.38
CA GLN A 29 -18.38 -11.62 9.52
C GLN A 29 -16.89 -11.44 9.65
N GLU A 30 -16.25 -11.26 8.52
CA GLU A 30 -14.87 -10.85 8.51
C GLU A 30 -14.82 -9.32 8.47
N ILE A 31 -14.16 -8.74 9.46
CA ILE A 31 -14.03 -7.31 9.55
C ILE A 31 -12.55 -6.99 9.53
N GLN A 32 -12.18 -6.10 8.65
CA GLN A 32 -10.81 -5.64 8.58
C GLN A 32 -10.48 -4.88 9.86
N SER A 33 -9.45 -5.32 10.58
CA SER A 33 -9.00 -4.60 11.77
C SER A 33 -8.20 -3.37 11.35
N GLY A 34 -7.97 -2.47 12.29
CA GLY A 34 -7.12 -1.32 12.04
C GLY A 34 -5.63 -1.63 12.10
N THR A 35 -5.26 -2.90 12.26
CA THR A 35 -3.86 -3.30 12.44
C THR A 35 -3.30 -3.84 11.14
N PRO A 36 -2.23 -3.24 10.61
CA PRO A 36 -1.57 -3.79 9.43
C PRO A 36 -1.02 -5.18 9.72
N ASP A 37 -1.15 -6.05 8.74
CA ASP A 37 -0.60 -7.40 8.84
C ASP A 37 0.80 -7.41 8.25
N ILE A 38 1.77 -7.09 9.09
CA ILE A 38 3.15 -6.98 8.64
C ILE A 38 3.70 -8.33 8.21
N ALA A 39 3.33 -9.39 8.94
CA ALA A 39 3.81 -10.73 8.61
C ALA A 39 3.32 -11.14 7.21
N ALA A 40 2.04 -10.89 6.91
CA ALA A 40 1.51 -11.19 5.59
C ALA A 40 2.19 -10.34 4.52
N PHE A 41 2.45 -9.09 4.82
CA PHE A 41 3.15 -8.20 3.89
C PHE A 41 4.54 -8.74 3.55
N LEU A 42 5.28 -9.15 4.56
CA LEU A 42 6.64 -9.65 4.37
C LEU A 42 6.67 -11.03 3.73
N ALA A 43 5.63 -11.82 3.95
CA ALA A 43 5.54 -13.17 3.41
C ALA A 43 4.96 -13.23 1.99
N SER A 44 4.58 -12.11 1.42
CA SER A 44 3.96 -12.09 0.10
C SER A 44 4.95 -12.54 -0.98
N THR A 45 4.71 -13.71 -1.51
CA THR A 45 5.54 -14.24 -2.59
C THR A 45 5.34 -13.46 -3.89
N GLU A 46 4.12 -12.98 -4.10
CA GLU A 46 3.82 -12.17 -5.28
C GLU A 46 4.60 -10.88 -5.29
N ARG A 47 4.68 -10.22 -4.14
CA ARG A 47 5.43 -8.97 -4.05
C ARG A 47 6.91 -9.19 -4.26
N ARG A 48 7.45 -10.25 -3.66
CA ARG A 48 8.85 -10.57 -3.83
C ARG A 48 9.16 -10.90 -5.28
N ALA A 49 8.31 -11.72 -5.91
CA ALA A 49 8.48 -12.06 -7.30
C ALA A 49 8.45 -10.83 -8.20
N ARG A 50 7.56 -9.88 -7.87
CA ARG A 50 7.48 -8.64 -8.64
C ARG A 50 8.74 -7.80 -8.50
N LEU A 51 9.26 -7.69 -7.29
CA LEU A 51 10.50 -6.95 -7.07
C LEU A 51 11.68 -7.62 -7.78
N ASP A 52 11.73 -8.94 -7.71
CA ASP A 52 12.78 -9.68 -8.40
C ASP A 52 12.69 -9.51 -9.92
N GLU A 53 11.48 -9.52 -10.45
CA GLU A 53 11.26 -9.29 -11.87
C GLU A 53 11.74 -7.91 -12.29
N LEU A 54 11.39 -6.88 -11.52
CA LEU A 54 11.82 -5.53 -11.82
C LEU A 54 13.33 -5.41 -11.74
N GLY A 55 13.93 -6.00 -10.70
CA GLY A 55 15.39 -5.99 -10.57
C GLY A 55 16.07 -6.70 -11.72
N ALA A 56 15.52 -7.81 -12.19
CA ALA A 56 16.06 -8.52 -13.32
C ALA A 56 16.00 -7.70 -14.61
N GLN A 57 15.06 -6.76 -14.68
CA GLN A 57 14.94 -5.85 -15.81
C GLN A 57 15.80 -4.59 -15.65
N GLY A 58 16.58 -4.51 -14.59
CA GLY A 58 17.46 -3.39 -14.36
C GLY A 58 16.88 -2.25 -13.54
N TRP A 59 15.68 -2.42 -13.00
CA TRP A 59 15.05 -1.39 -12.20
C TRP A 59 15.64 -1.34 -10.79
N GLU A 60 15.92 -0.14 -10.34
CA GLU A 60 16.44 0.13 -9.00
C GLU A 60 15.39 0.91 -8.23
N LEU A 61 15.08 0.43 -7.03
CA LEU A 61 14.15 1.13 -6.16
C LEU A 61 14.84 2.35 -5.55
N VAL A 62 14.30 3.53 -5.79
CA VAL A 62 14.92 4.76 -5.34
C VAL A 62 14.15 5.46 -4.24
N SER A 63 12.86 5.20 -4.13
CA SER A 63 12.05 5.86 -3.11
C SER A 63 10.79 5.06 -2.85
N VAL A 64 10.31 5.18 -1.61
CA VAL A 64 9.05 4.57 -1.18
C VAL A 64 8.26 5.65 -0.47
N GLN A 65 7.01 5.82 -0.89
CA GLN A 65 6.12 6.82 -0.29
C GLN A 65 4.86 6.13 0.22
N PRO A 66 4.49 6.34 1.48
CA PRO A 66 3.22 5.81 1.95
C PRO A 66 2.06 6.52 1.28
N VAL A 67 1.01 5.76 1.00
CA VAL A 67 -0.25 6.31 0.49
C VAL A 67 -1.25 6.23 1.61
N LEU A 68 -1.81 7.37 1.96
CA LEU A 68 -2.77 7.48 3.04
C LEU A 68 -4.16 7.67 2.46
N GLU A 69 -5.13 7.09 3.13
CA GLU A 69 -6.53 7.27 2.77
C GLU A 69 -7.23 7.90 3.94
N GLY A 70 -7.98 8.94 3.65
CA GLY A 70 -8.79 9.59 4.66
C GLY A 70 -9.99 8.75 4.99
N ARG A 71 -10.28 8.62 6.26
CA ARG A 71 -11.44 7.90 6.77
C ARG A 71 -12.12 8.74 7.82
N ALA A 72 -13.41 8.47 8.01
CA ALA A 72 -14.18 9.12 9.04
C ALA A 72 -14.90 8.06 9.85
N GLN A 73 -14.95 8.28 11.14
CA GLN A 73 -15.72 7.46 12.04
C GLN A 73 -16.76 8.36 12.69
N ILE A 74 -18.01 7.95 12.61
CA ILE A 74 -19.12 8.72 13.16
C ILE A 74 -19.69 7.92 14.32
N GLY A 75 -19.75 8.56 15.48
CA GLY A 75 -20.32 7.94 16.65
C GLY A 75 -21.83 7.91 16.60
N ALA A 76 -22.40 6.94 17.29
CA ALA A 76 -23.83 6.81 17.38
C ALA A 76 -24.41 7.95 18.20
N GLN A 77 -25.64 8.35 17.88
CA GLN A 77 -26.36 9.31 18.70
C GLN A 77 -26.77 8.66 20.00
N THR A 78 -26.74 9.45 21.05
CA THR A 78 -27.21 8.98 22.34
C THR A 78 -28.72 9.06 22.41
N ALA A 79 -29.30 8.40 23.43
CA ALA A 79 -30.70 8.43 23.63
C ALA A 79 -31.23 9.83 23.97
N GLN A 80 -30.38 10.68 24.49
CA GLN A 80 -30.74 12.04 24.78
C GLN A 80 -30.70 12.95 23.59
N GLY A 81 -30.36 12.42 22.44
CA GLY A 81 -30.50 13.27 21.32
C GLY A 81 -29.39 13.14 20.35
N ASN A 82 -28.88 14.18 20.00
CA ASN A 82 -28.23 14.42 18.76
C ASN A 82 -26.76 14.68 18.89
N GLN A 83 -26.16 14.12 19.87
CA GLN A 83 -24.75 14.34 20.13
C GLN A 83 -23.88 13.42 19.30
N GLY A 84 -24.12 13.38 18.02
CA GLY A 84 -23.22 12.67 17.14
C GLY A 84 -21.83 13.27 17.22
N TRP A 85 -20.83 12.44 16.99
CA TRP A 85 -19.46 12.89 16.89
C TRP A 85 -18.83 12.27 15.65
N GLY A 86 -17.82 12.94 15.15
CA GLY A 86 -17.07 12.45 14.01
C GLY A 86 -15.62 12.67 14.21
N VAL A 87 -14.81 11.72 13.77
CA VAL A 87 -13.37 11.82 13.79
C VAL A 87 -12.85 11.50 12.41
N GLY A 88 -12.05 12.41 11.87
CA GLY A 88 -11.35 12.15 10.65
C GLY A 88 -9.94 11.66 10.97
N TYR A 89 -9.49 10.71 10.22
CA TYR A 89 -8.14 10.18 10.39
C TYR A 89 -7.64 9.62 9.07
N ALA A 90 -6.34 9.40 8.99
CA ALA A 90 -5.73 8.85 7.80
C ALA A 90 -5.10 7.51 8.15
N VAL A 91 -5.25 6.55 7.25
CA VAL A 91 -4.63 5.24 7.41
C VAL A 91 -3.78 4.95 6.19
N PRO A 92 -2.64 4.28 6.35
CA PRO A 92 -1.86 3.86 5.20
C PRO A 92 -2.57 2.72 4.49
N ILE A 93 -2.70 2.80 3.20
CA ILE A 93 -3.30 1.73 2.41
C ILE A 93 -2.26 0.98 1.60
N GLY A 94 -1.07 1.52 1.50
CA GLY A 94 0.01 0.91 0.76
C GLY A 94 1.13 1.88 0.53
N PHE A 95 1.97 1.56 -0.41
CA PHE A 95 3.15 2.35 -0.71
C PHE A 95 3.28 2.53 -2.21
N LEU A 96 3.72 3.70 -2.61
CA LEU A 96 4.19 3.93 -3.97
C LEU A 96 5.67 3.64 -4.00
N LEU A 97 6.07 2.80 -4.93
CA LEU A 97 7.45 2.40 -5.13
C LEU A 97 7.95 3.08 -6.39
N PHE A 98 8.99 3.85 -6.25
CA PHE A 98 9.58 4.58 -7.37
C PHE A 98 10.88 3.92 -7.79
N PHE A 99 10.97 3.60 -9.07
CA PHE A 99 12.12 2.91 -9.63
C PHE A 99 12.73 3.75 -10.72
N LYS A 100 14.02 3.56 -10.94
CA LYS A 100 14.69 4.08 -12.10
C LYS A 100 15.58 3.01 -12.69
N ARG A 101 15.91 3.16 -13.96
CA ARG A 101 16.97 2.38 -14.57
C ARG A 101 17.62 3.19 -15.66
N SER A 102 18.88 2.87 -15.93
CA SER A 102 19.62 3.55 -16.98
C SER A 102 19.03 3.20 -18.34
N ILE A 103 18.92 4.21 -19.18
CA ILE A 103 18.58 3.99 -20.57
C ILE A 103 19.87 3.75 -21.31
N ALA A 104 19.97 2.58 -21.93
CA ALA A 104 21.13 2.29 -22.72
C ALA A 104 21.17 3.23 -23.92
N GLN A 105 22.31 3.87 -24.10
CA GLN A 105 22.51 4.70 -25.27
C GLN A 105 22.79 3.80 -26.45
N SER A 106 22.20 4.15 -27.57
CA SER A 106 22.44 3.40 -28.78
C SER A 106 23.85 3.60 -29.23
N GLU A 107 24.56 2.52 -29.45
CA GLU A 107 25.94 2.58 -29.90
C GLU A 107 26.09 3.04 -31.34
N SER A 108 25.02 2.97 -32.07
CA SER A 108 25.03 3.39 -33.46
C SER A 108 24.97 4.88 -33.63
N GLN A 109 24.85 5.57 -32.58
CA GLN A 109 24.82 7.03 -32.63
C GLN A 109 26.12 7.64 -33.01
#